data_a0fd54a90f308e836e9541b5c3648ff7
#
_entry.id   a0fd54a90f308e836e9541b5c3648ff7
#
_cell.length_a   1.000
_cell.length_b   1.000
_cell.length_c   1.000
_cell.angle_alpha   90.00
_cell.angle_beta   90.00
_cell.angle_gamma   90.00
#
_symmetry.space_group_name_H-M   'P 1'
#
loop_
_entity.id
_entity.type
_entity.pdbx_description
1 polymer ?
#
loop_
_entity_poly.entity_id
_entity_poly.type
_entity_poly.pdbx_seq_one_letter_code
_entity_poly.pdbx_strand_id
1 'polypeptide(L)'
;MPLALIEQAVAAAGCQEQRRRLLPAVAVVVFVLGCALFHGEGYGEVARKLAGWLSPLAGPGGWHLPGTGALARARRRAGPAPLRMLFAALAGPLAGGDTPGAWAFGRLLTALDGTTLDVPYSAANIAAFGAPPGAEGRAGGWPQVRLLSLTACGTRGIIDAVFRGCRARCSSEQHLARTIAARGQLIPGMLVLADRNFSGYPVAATLAATGADLLIRVKSSQWLPVLSVLPDGSCRSVLATPRARQRHANARRRGQILAETPAGLPVRLIEADITITPASGTPRTQRCRLITTLLDPATAPAAQVAACYAQRWEIETSYRDLKTFTRGPGQLLRSRHPAGITQEIWALLCICQLTHAARATAARTRALDPDRISYTITLRAIRRALTTSTAGSATSEALSALLPPRRRRSYPRLSLTTTAKRRAARAPLTGTTTCTITITTPAQASDLPGP
;
A
#
# COMPACT_ATOMS: atom_id res chain seq x y z
N MET A 1 -1.37 -5.25 -21.80
CA MET A 1 -2.19 -4.02 -21.68
C MET A 1 -2.55 -3.58 -23.08
N PRO A 2 -3.84 -3.45 -23.43
CA PRO A 2 -4.27 -2.97 -24.74
C PRO A 2 -3.88 -1.51 -24.96
N LEU A 3 -3.48 -1.16 -26.19
CA LEU A 3 -3.12 0.23 -26.55
C LEU A 3 -4.32 1.17 -26.38
N ALA A 4 -5.53 0.68 -26.71
CA ALA A 4 -6.79 1.41 -26.52
C ALA A 4 -6.99 1.97 -25.10
N LEU A 5 -6.48 1.29 -24.06
CA LEU A 5 -6.56 1.78 -22.68
C LEU A 5 -5.67 3.03 -22.48
N ILE A 6 -4.52 3.08 -23.14
CA ILE A 6 -3.63 4.26 -23.09
C ILE A 6 -4.28 5.42 -23.88
N GLU A 7 -4.88 5.13 -25.02
CA GLU A 7 -5.60 6.13 -25.83
C GLU A 7 -6.77 6.74 -25.07
N GLN A 8 -7.56 5.91 -24.39
CA GLN A 8 -8.64 6.36 -23.50
C GLN A 8 -8.11 7.24 -22.35
N ALA A 9 -7.01 6.84 -21.73
CA ALA A 9 -6.39 7.62 -20.65
C ALA A 9 -5.87 8.98 -21.13
N VAL A 10 -5.28 9.03 -22.34
CA VAL A 10 -4.83 10.27 -22.97
C VAL A 10 -6.02 11.17 -23.30
N ALA A 11 -7.11 10.60 -23.85
CA ALA A 11 -8.35 11.31 -24.14
C ALA A 11 -8.99 11.89 -22.87
N ALA A 12 -9.15 11.05 -21.83
CA ALA A 12 -9.71 11.47 -20.53
C ALA A 12 -8.87 12.56 -19.84
N ALA A 13 -7.57 12.62 -20.14
CA ALA A 13 -6.68 13.66 -19.66
C ALA A 13 -6.72 14.96 -20.50
N GLY A 14 -7.47 15.00 -21.59
CA GLY A 14 -7.50 16.15 -22.51
C GLY A 14 -6.16 16.38 -23.22
N CYS A 15 -5.35 15.33 -23.37
CA CYS A 15 -3.99 15.41 -23.93
C CYS A 15 -3.89 14.91 -25.38
N GLN A 16 -5.03 14.75 -26.08
CA GLN A 16 -5.05 14.40 -27.50
C GLN A 16 -4.45 15.53 -28.34
N GLU A 17 -3.60 15.17 -29.29
CA GLU A 17 -3.01 16.13 -30.19
C GLU A 17 -4.00 16.61 -31.27
N GLN A 18 -4.08 17.92 -31.43
CA GLN A 18 -4.78 18.55 -32.56
C GLN A 18 -3.93 18.53 -33.87
N ARG A 19 -2.63 18.36 -33.73
CA ARG A 19 -1.67 18.32 -34.85
C ARG A 19 -0.87 17.04 -34.80
N ARG A 20 -0.56 16.49 -35.95
CA ARG A 20 0.30 15.31 -36.08
C ARG A 20 1.70 15.59 -35.52
N ARG A 21 2.18 14.75 -34.65
CA ARG A 21 3.51 14.86 -34.01
C ARG A 21 4.28 13.56 -34.14
N LEU A 22 5.63 13.66 -34.21
CA LEU A 22 6.51 12.48 -34.16
C LEU A 22 6.46 11.72 -32.84
N LEU A 23 6.14 12.41 -31.74
CA LEU A 23 5.96 11.82 -30.41
C LEU A 23 4.58 12.23 -29.87
N PRO A 24 3.51 11.54 -30.30
CA PRO A 24 2.17 11.78 -29.76
C PRO A 24 2.08 11.37 -28.28
N ALA A 25 1.06 11.88 -27.57
CA ALA A 25 0.91 11.64 -26.12
C ALA A 25 0.84 10.15 -25.78
N VAL A 26 0.22 9.35 -26.62
CA VAL A 26 0.17 7.88 -26.47
C VAL A 26 1.58 7.29 -26.46
N ALA A 27 2.41 7.66 -27.44
CA ALA A 27 3.81 7.22 -27.51
C ALA A 27 4.62 7.70 -26.29
N VAL A 28 4.36 8.92 -25.82
CA VAL A 28 5.00 9.44 -24.60
C VAL A 28 4.59 8.65 -23.37
N VAL A 29 3.33 8.26 -23.20
CA VAL A 29 2.86 7.41 -22.09
C VAL A 29 3.57 6.06 -22.13
N VAL A 30 3.62 5.39 -23.29
CA VAL A 30 4.36 4.13 -23.48
C VAL A 30 5.83 4.30 -23.10
N PHE A 31 6.47 5.38 -23.57
CA PHE A 31 7.85 5.68 -23.23
C PHE A 31 8.08 5.90 -21.72
N VAL A 32 7.19 6.61 -21.04
CA VAL A 32 7.33 6.87 -19.59
C VAL A 32 7.09 5.60 -18.77
N LEU A 33 6.16 4.73 -19.18
CA LEU A 33 6.00 3.39 -18.60
C LEU A 33 7.27 2.56 -18.79
N GLY A 34 7.89 2.62 -19.97
CA GLY A 34 9.20 2.01 -20.21
C GLY A 34 10.30 2.57 -19.33
N CYS A 35 10.32 3.89 -19.09
CA CYS A 35 11.25 4.49 -18.13
C CYS A 35 11.06 3.97 -16.70
N ALA A 36 9.84 3.68 -16.28
CA ALA A 36 9.57 3.06 -14.98
C ALA A 36 9.98 1.58 -14.96
N LEU A 37 9.75 0.87 -16.06
CA LEU A 37 10.11 -0.55 -16.18
C LEU A 37 11.63 -0.77 -16.28
N PHE A 38 12.35 0.09 -16.99
CA PHE A 38 13.81 0.07 -17.17
C PHE A 38 14.46 1.23 -16.41
N HIS A 39 14.18 1.32 -15.12
CA HIS A 39 14.51 2.49 -14.32
C HIS A 39 16.01 2.82 -14.29
N GLY A 40 16.91 1.85 -14.38
CA GLY A 40 18.36 2.05 -14.40
C GLY A 40 18.93 2.60 -15.72
N GLU A 41 18.12 2.73 -16.78
CA GLU A 41 18.60 3.02 -18.14
C GLU A 41 18.31 4.45 -18.59
N GLY A 42 19.17 5.00 -19.45
CA GLY A 42 18.96 6.33 -20.03
C GLY A 42 17.81 6.37 -21.05
N TYR A 43 17.28 7.56 -21.31
CA TYR A 43 16.14 7.75 -22.22
C TYR A 43 16.35 7.16 -23.62
N GLY A 44 17.55 7.33 -24.19
CA GLY A 44 17.86 6.77 -25.52
C GLY A 44 17.80 5.25 -25.52
N GLU A 45 18.30 4.60 -24.47
CA GLU A 45 18.28 3.15 -24.33
C GLU A 45 16.86 2.62 -24.17
N VAL A 46 16.06 3.27 -23.30
CA VAL A 46 14.65 2.92 -23.13
C VAL A 46 13.88 3.07 -24.45
N ALA A 47 14.09 4.16 -25.19
CA ALA A 47 13.43 4.37 -26.48
C ALA A 47 13.85 3.32 -27.52
N ARG A 48 15.11 2.89 -27.51
CA ARG A 48 15.64 1.84 -28.39
C ARG A 48 15.00 0.48 -28.08
N LYS A 49 14.89 0.12 -26.80
CA LYS A 49 14.21 -1.11 -26.36
C LYS A 49 12.72 -1.14 -26.68
N LEU A 50 12.09 0.02 -26.73
CA LEU A 50 10.66 0.15 -27.07
C LEU A 50 10.41 0.43 -28.55
N ALA A 51 11.43 0.41 -29.41
CA ALA A 51 11.29 0.80 -30.83
C ALA A 51 10.17 0.03 -31.55
N GLY A 52 10.05 -1.30 -31.29
CA GLY A 52 8.97 -2.12 -31.86
C GLY A 52 7.56 -1.70 -31.44
N TRP A 53 7.41 -1.13 -30.24
CA TRP A 53 6.14 -0.63 -29.71
C TRP A 53 5.85 0.81 -30.09
N LEU A 54 6.89 1.61 -30.28
CA LEU A 54 6.80 3.03 -30.60
C LEU A 54 6.69 3.28 -32.11
N SER A 55 7.28 2.40 -32.92
CA SER A 55 7.28 2.52 -34.40
C SER A 55 5.87 2.58 -34.99
N PRO A 56 4.91 1.72 -34.62
CA PRO A 56 3.54 1.80 -35.14
C PRO A 56 2.79 3.08 -34.72
N LEU A 57 3.23 3.76 -33.67
CA LEU A 57 2.66 5.01 -33.19
C LEU A 57 3.28 6.25 -33.84
N ALA A 58 4.36 6.08 -34.59
CA ALA A 58 4.99 7.15 -35.35
C ALA A 58 4.16 7.47 -36.59
N GLY A 59 4.27 8.73 -37.05
CA GLY A 59 3.63 9.15 -38.30
C GLY A 59 4.26 8.54 -39.55
N PRO A 60 3.68 8.79 -40.76
CA PRO A 60 4.29 8.41 -42.01
C PRO A 60 5.66 9.09 -42.12
N GLY A 61 6.65 8.34 -42.48
CA GLY A 61 8.06 8.74 -42.48
C GLY A 61 8.92 7.81 -41.60
N GLY A 62 8.27 6.84 -40.93
CA GLY A 62 8.95 5.83 -40.11
C GLY A 62 9.37 6.32 -38.72
N TRP A 63 9.78 5.38 -37.90
CA TRP A 63 10.32 5.63 -36.58
C TRP A 63 11.81 5.95 -36.68
N HIS A 64 12.17 7.18 -36.34
CA HIS A 64 13.55 7.53 -36.06
C HIS A 64 13.73 7.69 -34.56
N LEU A 65 14.83 7.15 -34.02
CA LEU A 65 15.11 7.23 -32.58
C LEU A 65 15.20 8.70 -32.14
N PRO A 66 14.28 9.20 -31.30
CA PRO A 66 14.32 10.60 -30.91
C PRO A 66 15.50 10.89 -29.99
N GLY A 67 16.12 12.05 -30.13
CA GLY A 67 17.13 12.51 -29.21
C GLY A 67 16.58 12.71 -27.82
N THR A 68 17.42 12.56 -26.78
CA THR A 68 17.03 12.64 -25.36
C THR A 68 16.33 13.95 -24.99
N GLY A 69 16.74 15.07 -25.60
CA GLY A 69 16.10 16.37 -25.45
C GLY A 69 14.66 16.40 -26.01
N ALA A 70 14.40 15.74 -27.15
CA ALA A 70 13.06 15.63 -27.73
C ALA A 70 12.14 14.80 -26.82
N LEU A 71 12.63 13.67 -26.29
CA LEU A 71 11.92 12.82 -25.32
C LEU A 71 11.60 13.60 -24.04
N ALA A 72 12.55 14.36 -23.50
CA ALA A 72 12.34 15.17 -22.31
C ALA A 72 11.30 16.29 -22.53
N ARG A 73 11.31 16.95 -23.69
CA ARG A 73 10.29 17.97 -24.07
C ARG A 73 8.92 17.32 -24.24
N ALA A 74 8.84 16.16 -24.91
CA ALA A 74 7.59 15.43 -25.09
C ALA A 74 6.97 14.99 -23.75
N ARG A 75 7.78 14.48 -22.81
CA ARG A 75 7.35 14.17 -21.45
C ARG A 75 6.75 15.38 -20.73
N ARG A 76 7.45 16.53 -20.78
CA ARG A 76 6.95 17.77 -20.15
C ARG A 76 5.62 18.22 -20.72
N ARG A 77 5.46 18.12 -22.05
CA ARG A 77 4.22 18.48 -22.74
C ARG A 77 3.05 17.57 -22.34
N ALA A 78 3.25 16.25 -22.28
CA ALA A 78 2.21 15.31 -21.90
C ALA A 78 1.78 15.45 -20.43
N GLY A 79 2.68 15.87 -19.55
CA GLY A 79 2.37 16.04 -18.13
C GLY A 79 2.02 14.73 -17.42
N PRO A 80 1.58 14.79 -16.16
CA PRO A 80 1.27 13.61 -15.36
C PRO A 80 -0.17 13.09 -15.52
N ALA A 81 -1.10 13.89 -16.08
CA ALA A 81 -2.52 13.55 -16.11
C ALA A 81 -2.84 12.25 -16.87
N PRO A 82 -2.25 11.95 -18.05
CA PRO A 82 -2.54 10.70 -18.75
C PRO A 82 -2.17 9.45 -17.93
N LEU A 83 -1.03 9.48 -17.24
CA LEU A 83 -0.61 8.35 -16.40
C LEU A 83 -1.48 8.20 -15.14
N ARG A 84 -2.00 9.30 -14.59
CA ARG A 84 -2.99 9.25 -13.51
C ARG A 84 -4.29 8.61 -13.99
N MET A 85 -4.79 8.97 -15.18
CA MET A 85 -5.99 8.37 -15.76
C MET A 85 -5.76 6.89 -16.08
N LEU A 86 -4.59 6.54 -16.61
CA LEU A 86 -4.23 5.16 -16.86
C LEU A 86 -4.18 4.35 -15.55
N PHE A 87 -3.57 4.90 -14.50
CA PHE A 87 -3.58 4.24 -13.19
C PHE A 87 -5.00 4.02 -12.67
N ALA A 88 -5.87 5.03 -12.76
CA ALA A 88 -7.26 4.90 -12.33
C ALA A 88 -8.02 3.80 -13.08
N ALA A 89 -7.72 3.61 -14.37
CA ALA A 89 -8.30 2.53 -15.19
C ALA A 89 -7.72 1.14 -14.88
N LEU A 90 -6.48 1.08 -14.38
CA LEU A 90 -5.80 -0.17 -14.00
C LEU A 90 -6.06 -0.56 -12.53
N ALA A 91 -6.36 0.41 -11.67
CA ALA A 91 -6.50 0.23 -10.24
C ALA A 91 -7.65 -0.75 -9.92
N GLY A 92 -7.42 -1.55 -8.89
CA GLY A 92 -8.43 -2.51 -8.44
C GLY A 92 -7.82 -3.66 -7.63
N PRO A 93 -8.65 -4.44 -6.95
CA PRO A 93 -8.20 -5.49 -6.04
C PRO A 93 -7.57 -6.70 -6.75
N LEU A 94 -7.80 -6.89 -8.05
CA LEU A 94 -7.32 -8.03 -8.86
C LEU A 94 -7.75 -9.41 -8.30
N ALA A 95 -8.65 -9.44 -7.31
CA ALA A 95 -9.14 -10.62 -6.64
C ALA A 95 -10.52 -11.02 -7.18
N GLY A 96 -10.73 -12.31 -7.43
CA GLY A 96 -12.06 -12.91 -7.56
C GLY A 96 -12.55 -13.44 -6.22
N GLY A 97 -13.79 -13.92 -6.17
CA GLY A 97 -14.39 -14.47 -4.94
C GLY A 97 -13.66 -15.69 -4.38
N ASP A 98 -12.97 -16.42 -5.23
CA ASP A 98 -12.21 -17.63 -4.96
C ASP A 98 -10.69 -17.40 -4.73
N THR A 99 -10.24 -16.14 -4.82
CA THR A 99 -8.80 -15.84 -4.71
C THR A 99 -8.27 -16.17 -3.30
N PRO A 100 -7.33 -17.11 -3.15
CA PRO A 100 -6.79 -17.49 -1.86
C PRO A 100 -6.18 -16.31 -1.10
N GLY A 101 -6.51 -16.19 0.19
CA GLY A 101 -5.98 -15.14 1.07
C GLY A 101 -6.51 -13.72 0.80
N ALA A 102 -7.48 -13.57 -0.10
CA ALA A 102 -8.09 -12.27 -0.37
C ALA A 102 -9.30 -11.97 0.53
N TRP A 103 -9.91 -12.98 1.16
CA TRP A 103 -11.15 -12.84 1.89
C TRP A 103 -11.07 -13.36 3.32
N ALA A 104 -11.72 -12.66 4.23
CA ALA A 104 -12.00 -13.13 5.59
C ALA A 104 -13.33 -12.55 6.09
N PHE A 105 -14.07 -13.32 6.87
CA PHE A 105 -15.36 -12.91 7.45
C PHE A 105 -16.34 -12.38 6.40
N GLY A 106 -16.32 -12.93 5.18
CA GLY A 106 -17.13 -12.45 4.04
C GLY A 106 -16.71 -11.07 3.51
N ARG A 107 -15.53 -10.57 3.85
CA ARG A 107 -15.00 -9.25 3.44
C ARG A 107 -13.73 -9.41 2.62
N LEU A 108 -13.57 -8.55 1.60
CA LEU A 108 -12.30 -8.39 0.91
C LEU A 108 -11.27 -7.78 1.85
N LEU A 109 -10.17 -8.47 2.10
CA LEU A 109 -9.07 -7.97 2.92
C LEU A 109 -8.29 -6.90 2.17
N THR A 110 -8.25 -5.72 2.74
CA THR A 110 -7.48 -4.59 2.23
C THR A 110 -6.56 -4.04 3.31
N ALA A 111 -5.46 -3.46 2.93
CA ALA A 111 -4.55 -2.78 3.86
C ALA A 111 -4.37 -1.32 3.45
N LEU A 112 -4.34 -0.45 4.44
CA LEU A 112 -4.07 0.98 4.29
C LEU A 112 -2.78 1.32 5.02
N ASP A 113 -1.80 1.83 4.31
CA ASP A 113 -0.49 2.20 4.89
C ASP A 113 0.21 3.24 4.01
N GLY A 114 1.21 3.90 4.59
CA GLY A 114 2.01 4.92 3.94
C GLY A 114 3.45 4.52 3.70
N THR A 115 4.08 5.16 2.73
CA THR A 115 5.52 5.06 2.49
C THR A 115 6.06 6.38 1.95
N THR A 116 7.39 6.56 1.98
CA THR A 116 8.05 7.73 1.40
C THR A 116 8.88 7.35 0.19
N LEU A 117 8.96 8.25 -0.77
CA LEU A 117 9.82 8.16 -1.95
C LEU A 117 10.74 9.37 -1.96
N ASP A 118 12.04 9.10 -2.03
CA ASP A 118 13.05 10.15 -2.17
C ASP A 118 13.08 10.66 -3.61
N VAL A 119 13.18 11.96 -3.78
CA VAL A 119 13.24 12.62 -5.09
C VAL A 119 14.56 13.39 -5.25
N PRO A 120 15.05 13.60 -6.49
CA PRO A 120 16.30 14.29 -6.73
C PRO A 120 16.30 15.71 -6.16
N TYR A 121 17.44 16.12 -5.68
CA TYR A 121 17.66 17.45 -5.15
C TYR A 121 17.64 18.47 -6.31
N SER A 122 16.71 19.40 -6.24
CA SER A 122 16.62 20.58 -7.10
C SER A 122 15.81 21.66 -6.40
N ALA A 123 16.01 22.92 -6.73
CA ALA A 123 15.25 24.02 -6.14
C ALA A 123 13.73 23.82 -6.32
N ALA A 124 13.31 23.38 -7.50
CA ALA A 124 11.88 23.11 -7.80
C ALA A 124 11.32 21.95 -6.96
N ASN A 125 12.07 20.86 -6.80
CA ASN A 125 11.61 19.70 -6.00
C ASN A 125 11.60 20.04 -4.49
N ILE A 126 12.56 20.81 -4.00
CA ILE A 126 12.60 21.30 -2.62
C ILE A 126 11.38 22.17 -2.35
N ALA A 127 11.08 23.13 -3.23
CA ALA A 127 9.94 24.02 -3.10
C ALA A 127 8.61 23.23 -3.08
N ALA A 128 8.47 22.19 -3.92
CA ALA A 128 7.22 21.43 -4.06
C ALA A 128 7.05 20.34 -2.98
N PHE A 129 8.12 19.65 -2.59
CA PHE A 129 8.04 18.46 -1.74
C PHE A 129 8.64 18.66 -0.36
N GLY A 130 9.50 19.67 -0.20
CA GLY A 130 10.27 19.95 1.01
C GLY A 130 11.38 18.93 1.23
N ALA A 131 12.47 19.37 1.88
CA ALA A 131 13.53 18.50 2.35
C ALA A 131 13.48 18.35 3.88
N PRO A 132 13.90 17.21 4.46
CA PRO A 132 14.03 17.07 5.91
C PRO A 132 14.99 18.16 6.45
N PRO A 133 14.79 18.65 7.70
CA PRO A 133 15.75 19.54 8.34
C PRO A 133 17.05 18.76 8.60
N GLY A 134 18.16 19.35 8.23
CA GLY A 134 19.47 18.87 8.60
C GLY A 134 20.02 19.58 9.86
N ALA A 135 21.14 19.11 10.36
CA ALA A 135 21.90 19.85 11.35
C ALA A 135 22.35 21.20 10.78
N GLU A 136 22.36 22.25 11.60
CA GLU A 136 22.86 23.61 11.26
C GLU A 136 22.15 24.28 10.06
N GLY A 137 20.84 24.06 9.87
CA GLY A 137 20.08 24.74 8.81
C GLY A 137 20.33 24.22 7.39
N ARG A 138 21.16 23.19 7.20
CA ARG A 138 21.34 22.50 5.93
C ARG A 138 20.23 21.47 5.73
N ALA A 139 19.88 21.14 4.46
CA ALA A 139 18.95 20.07 4.19
C ALA A 139 19.54 18.72 4.62
N GLY A 140 18.87 18.02 5.55
CA GLY A 140 19.34 16.76 6.14
C GLY A 140 19.11 15.52 5.28
N GLY A 141 18.66 15.68 4.04
CA GLY A 141 18.37 14.56 3.15
C GLY A 141 17.64 14.99 1.88
N TRP A 142 17.27 14.01 1.09
CA TRP A 142 16.52 14.21 -0.16
C TRP A 142 15.11 14.77 0.13
N PRO A 143 14.56 15.63 -0.77
CA PRO A 143 13.14 15.96 -0.75
C PRO A 143 12.33 14.68 -0.86
N GLN A 144 11.17 14.62 -0.19
CA GLN A 144 10.38 13.39 -0.07
C GLN A 144 8.93 13.58 -0.46
N VAL A 145 8.39 12.59 -1.14
CA VAL A 145 6.96 12.43 -1.39
C VAL A 145 6.43 11.32 -0.48
N ARG A 146 5.37 11.62 0.27
CA ARG A 146 4.59 10.61 1.01
C ARG A 146 3.52 10.04 0.09
N LEU A 147 3.55 8.73 -0.07
CA LEU A 147 2.56 7.93 -0.79
C LEU A 147 1.75 7.14 0.23
N LEU A 148 0.43 7.19 0.14
CA LEU A 148 -0.50 6.31 0.82
C LEU A 148 -1.25 5.49 -0.23
N SER A 149 -1.40 4.19 -0.02
CA SER A 149 -2.23 3.34 -0.87
C SER A 149 -3.20 2.48 -0.08
N LEU A 150 -4.31 2.14 -0.74
CA LEU A 150 -5.24 1.09 -0.37
C LEU A 150 -4.93 -0.11 -1.26
N THR A 151 -4.58 -1.26 -0.66
CA THR A 151 -4.07 -2.43 -1.39
C THR A 151 -4.81 -3.68 -0.95
N ALA A 152 -5.24 -4.52 -1.89
CA ALA A 152 -5.83 -5.83 -1.59
C ALA A 152 -4.76 -6.80 -1.07
N CYS A 153 -5.01 -7.44 0.08
CA CYS A 153 -4.00 -8.29 0.73
C CYS A 153 -3.64 -9.54 -0.07
N GLY A 154 -4.63 -10.23 -0.65
CA GLY A 154 -4.39 -11.51 -1.34
C GLY A 154 -3.59 -11.38 -2.63
N THR A 155 -3.77 -10.30 -3.38
CA THR A 155 -3.17 -10.09 -4.70
C THR A 155 -2.06 -9.05 -4.71
N ARG A 156 -2.04 -8.15 -3.72
CA ARG A 156 -1.29 -6.88 -3.67
C ARG A 156 -1.73 -5.89 -4.73
N GLY A 157 -2.93 -6.08 -5.33
CA GLY A 157 -3.52 -5.13 -6.25
C GLY A 157 -3.76 -3.78 -5.57
N ILE A 158 -3.34 -2.69 -6.20
CA ILE A 158 -3.50 -1.34 -5.67
C ILE A 158 -4.88 -0.84 -6.09
N ILE A 159 -5.75 -0.59 -5.11
CA ILE A 159 -7.13 -0.15 -5.32
C ILE A 159 -7.18 1.38 -5.49
N ASP A 160 -6.44 2.11 -4.68
CA ASP A 160 -6.25 3.56 -4.82
C ASP A 160 -4.89 3.99 -4.25
N ALA A 161 -4.40 5.12 -4.71
CA ALA A 161 -3.17 5.71 -4.23
C ALA A 161 -3.24 7.24 -4.25
N VAL A 162 -2.75 7.86 -3.20
CA VAL A 162 -2.58 9.31 -3.11
C VAL A 162 -1.19 9.65 -2.62
N PHE A 163 -0.64 10.76 -3.09
CA PHE A 163 0.66 11.21 -2.62
C PHE A 163 0.78 12.73 -2.60
N ARG A 164 1.62 13.23 -1.68
CA ARG A 164 1.96 14.65 -1.51
C ARG A 164 3.39 14.80 -1.03
N GLY A 165 3.95 15.99 -1.20
CA GLY A 165 5.24 16.31 -0.57
C GLY A 165 5.15 16.15 0.95
N CYS A 166 6.16 15.57 1.58
CA CYS A 166 6.15 15.29 3.02
C CYS A 166 5.99 16.55 3.89
N ARG A 167 6.38 17.71 3.37
CA ARG A 167 6.25 19.01 4.02
C ARG A 167 5.09 19.86 3.54
N ALA A 168 4.30 19.39 2.57
CA ALA A 168 3.11 20.08 2.13
C ALA A 168 2.05 20.09 3.25
N ARG A 169 1.18 21.11 3.24
CA ARG A 169 -0.03 21.08 4.06
C ARG A 169 -0.82 19.81 3.75
N CYS A 170 -1.46 19.24 4.75
CA CYS A 170 -2.29 18.04 4.58
C CYS A 170 -1.52 16.81 4.04
N SER A 171 -0.24 16.66 4.39
CA SER A 171 0.61 15.53 3.99
C SER A 171 0.64 14.38 4.99
N SER A 172 -0.05 14.49 6.14
CA SER A 172 -0.10 13.39 7.10
C SER A 172 -0.83 12.18 6.50
N GLU A 173 -0.42 10.98 6.88
CA GLU A 173 -1.07 9.74 6.41
C GLU A 173 -2.56 9.72 6.75
N GLN A 174 -2.94 10.26 7.91
CA GLN A 174 -4.35 10.40 8.30
C GLN A 174 -5.15 11.31 7.37
N HIS A 175 -4.53 12.40 6.86
CA HIS A 175 -5.19 13.26 5.87
C HIS A 175 -5.31 12.57 4.52
N LEU A 176 -4.25 11.87 4.09
CA LEU A 176 -4.27 11.09 2.83
C LEU A 176 -5.29 9.95 2.90
N ALA A 177 -5.46 9.29 4.06
CA ALA A 177 -6.48 8.27 4.27
C ALA A 177 -7.90 8.83 4.09
N ARG A 178 -8.19 10.02 4.65
CA ARG A 178 -9.47 10.70 4.41
C ARG A 178 -9.66 11.08 2.94
N THR A 179 -8.58 11.40 2.24
CA THR A 179 -8.64 11.66 0.79
C THR A 179 -9.00 10.40 0.01
N ILE A 180 -8.46 9.22 0.37
CA ILE A 180 -8.84 7.93 -0.22
C ILE A 180 -10.32 7.63 0.07
N ALA A 181 -10.78 7.80 1.31
CA ALA A 181 -12.18 7.61 1.67
C ALA A 181 -13.12 8.50 0.83
N ALA A 182 -12.76 9.79 0.67
CA ALA A 182 -13.55 10.74 -0.12
C ALA A 182 -13.61 10.43 -1.63
N ARG A 183 -12.70 9.58 -2.15
CA ARG A 183 -12.72 9.14 -3.55
C ARG A 183 -13.68 8.00 -3.84
N GLY A 184 -14.32 7.43 -2.82
CA GLY A 184 -15.31 6.37 -2.98
C GLY A 184 -14.74 5.01 -3.38
N GLN A 185 -13.44 4.79 -3.22
CA GLN A 185 -12.81 3.48 -3.47
C GLN A 185 -12.86 2.54 -2.27
N LEU A 186 -13.12 3.07 -1.09
CA LEU A 186 -13.49 2.32 0.10
C LEU A 186 -14.99 2.08 0.07
N ILE A 187 -15.41 0.82 0.02
CA ILE A 187 -16.80 0.44 -0.17
C ILE A 187 -17.22 -0.62 0.86
N PRO A 188 -18.53 -0.78 1.13
CA PRO A 188 -19.05 -1.90 1.90
C PRO A 188 -18.54 -3.25 1.35
N GLY A 189 -18.33 -4.22 2.24
CA GLY A 189 -17.74 -5.51 1.87
C GLY A 189 -16.22 -5.56 1.89
N MET A 190 -15.54 -4.46 2.24
CA MET A 190 -14.11 -4.43 2.53
C MET A 190 -13.83 -4.48 4.03
N LEU A 191 -12.76 -5.17 4.43
CA LEU A 191 -12.16 -5.08 5.76
C LEU A 191 -10.79 -4.40 5.65
N VAL A 192 -10.69 -3.19 6.19
CA VAL A 192 -9.48 -2.35 6.10
C VAL A 192 -8.57 -2.62 7.29
N LEU A 193 -7.42 -3.20 7.03
CA LEU A 193 -6.35 -3.41 8.00
C LEU A 193 -5.46 -2.17 8.05
N ALA A 194 -5.32 -1.56 9.23
CA ALA A 194 -4.49 -0.36 9.38
C ALA A 194 -3.64 -0.40 10.66
N ASP A 195 -2.58 0.36 10.68
CA ASP A 195 -1.70 0.45 11.83
C ASP A 195 -2.23 1.46 12.88
N ARG A 196 -1.50 1.59 14.00
CA ARG A 196 -1.85 2.46 15.11
C ARG A 196 -1.89 3.96 14.75
N ASN A 197 -1.35 4.37 13.61
CA ASN A 197 -1.39 5.76 13.16
C ASN A 197 -2.81 6.17 12.74
N PHE A 198 -3.64 5.19 12.37
CA PHE A 198 -5.03 5.39 11.93
C PHE A 198 -6.05 5.17 13.05
N SER A 199 -5.63 4.89 14.30
CA SER A 199 -6.52 4.58 15.42
C SER A 199 -7.23 5.81 16.04
N GLY A 200 -6.96 7.01 15.56
CA GLY A 200 -7.65 8.23 16.03
C GLY A 200 -9.09 8.32 15.52
N TYR A 201 -10.04 8.74 16.41
CA TYR A 201 -11.46 8.87 16.05
C TYR A 201 -11.71 9.57 14.70
N PRO A 202 -11.12 10.75 14.41
CA PRO A 202 -11.47 11.48 13.19
C PRO A 202 -11.17 10.72 11.89
N VAL A 203 -10.12 9.91 11.86
CA VAL A 203 -9.79 9.13 10.67
C VAL A 203 -10.56 7.80 10.67
N ALA A 204 -10.65 7.11 11.80
CA ALA A 204 -11.38 5.85 11.88
C ALA A 204 -12.88 6.05 11.57
N ALA A 205 -13.50 7.09 12.10
CA ALA A 205 -14.89 7.42 11.81
C ALA A 205 -15.11 7.78 10.33
N THR A 206 -14.18 8.50 9.69
CA THR A 206 -14.26 8.80 8.25
C THR A 206 -14.15 7.53 7.42
N LEU A 207 -13.25 6.60 7.77
CA LEU A 207 -13.11 5.32 7.08
C LEU A 207 -14.35 4.45 7.27
N ALA A 208 -14.87 4.34 8.50
CA ALA A 208 -16.07 3.56 8.79
C ALA A 208 -17.34 4.12 8.10
N ALA A 209 -17.42 5.44 7.95
CA ALA A 209 -18.54 6.10 7.28
C ALA A 209 -18.68 5.73 5.78
N THR A 210 -17.64 5.14 5.18
CA THR A 210 -17.72 4.58 3.81
C THR A 210 -18.50 3.26 3.74
N GLY A 211 -18.84 2.66 4.88
CA GLY A 211 -19.44 1.33 4.99
C GLY A 211 -18.42 0.18 4.99
N ALA A 212 -17.14 0.47 4.85
CA ALA A 212 -16.09 -0.53 5.02
C ALA A 212 -15.89 -0.87 6.50
N ASP A 213 -15.62 -2.15 6.78
CA ASP A 213 -15.23 -2.60 8.10
C ASP A 213 -13.75 -2.29 8.38
N LEU A 214 -13.43 -2.09 9.64
CA LEU A 214 -12.09 -1.70 10.09
C LEU A 214 -11.50 -2.73 11.03
N LEU A 215 -10.19 -2.95 10.91
CA LEU A 215 -9.37 -3.68 11.87
C LEU A 215 -8.06 -2.90 12.08
N ILE A 216 -7.97 -2.21 13.20
CA ILE A 216 -6.90 -1.25 13.46
C ILE A 216 -6.16 -1.62 14.75
N ARG A 217 -4.83 -1.64 14.69
CA ARG A 217 -4.01 -1.74 15.90
C ARG A 217 -4.07 -0.42 16.67
N VAL A 218 -4.19 -0.49 18.00
CA VAL A 218 -4.22 0.67 18.85
C VAL A 218 -3.00 0.71 19.79
N LYS A 219 -2.69 1.90 20.32
CA LYS A 219 -1.63 2.07 21.33
C LYS A 219 -2.12 1.50 22.66
N SER A 220 -1.21 0.97 23.48
CA SER A 220 -1.52 0.51 24.85
C SER A 220 -2.13 1.61 25.70
N SER A 221 -1.67 2.84 25.55
CA SER A 221 -2.14 4.02 26.29
C SER A 221 -3.48 4.60 25.75
N GLN A 222 -4.05 4.03 24.68
CA GLN A 222 -5.31 4.56 24.15
C GLN A 222 -6.46 4.13 25.04
N TRP A 223 -7.19 5.11 25.57
CA TRP A 223 -8.39 4.85 26.37
C TRP A 223 -9.51 4.31 25.49
N LEU A 224 -10.00 3.14 25.86
CA LEU A 224 -11.11 2.42 25.24
C LEU A 224 -11.93 1.81 26.40
N PRO A 225 -13.12 2.33 26.70
CA PRO A 225 -13.93 1.83 27.81
C PRO A 225 -14.43 0.42 27.50
N VAL A 226 -14.39 -0.46 28.48
CA VAL A 226 -15.01 -1.79 28.41
C VAL A 226 -16.49 -1.62 28.78
N LEU A 227 -17.37 -1.80 27.78
CA LEU A 227 -18.83 -1.68 28.00
C LEU A 227 -19.44 -3.03 28.39
N SER A 228 -19.00 -4.12 27.77
CA SER A 228 -19.36 -5.49 28.12
C SER A 228 -18.31 -6.45 27.57
N VAL A 229 -18.11 -7.56 28.28
CA VAL A 229 -17.27 -8.68 27.85
C VAL A 229 -18.12 -9.60 26.96
N LEU A 230 -17.53 -10.10 25.89
CA LEU A 230 -18.16 -11.01 24.94
C LEU A 230 -17.68 -12.46 25.19
N PRO A 231 -18.44 -13.48 24.71
CA PRO A 231 -18.12 -14.88 24.99
C PRO A 231 -16.72 -15.34 24.55
N ASP A 232 -16.12 -14.68 23.56
CA ASP A 232 -14.80 -15.00 23.04
C ASP A 232 -13.65 -14.23 23.75
N GLY A 233 -13.94 -13.58 24.89
CA GLY A 233 -12.99 -12.81 25.69
C GLY A 233 -12.70 -11.40 25.15
N SER A 234 -13.25 -11.02 24.00
CA SER A 234 -13.19 -9.65 23.51
C SER A 234 -14.23 -8.76 24.21
N CYS A 235 -14.19 -7.45 23.98
CA CYS A 235 -15.08 -6.53 24.65
C CYS A 235 -15.77 -5.57 23.70
N ARG A 236 -17.03 -5.26 23.95
CA ARG A 236 -17.67 -4.08 23.34
C ARG A 236 -17.04 -2.82 23.90
N SER A 237 -16.77 -1.86 23.04
CA SER A 237 -16.12 -0.62 23.38
C SER A 237 -16.57 0.51 22.44
N VAL A 238 -16.12 1.71 22.72
CA VAL A 238 -16.32 2.90 21.86
C VAL A 238 -14.99 3.61 21.64
N LEU A 239 -14.68 3.87 20.38
CA LEU A 239 -13.65 4.83 20.02
C LEU A 239 -14.25 6.23 20.17
N ALA A 240 -14.03 6.84 21.35
CA ALA A 240 -14.67 8.07 21.73
C ALA A 240 -14.27 9.27 20.88
N THR A 241 -15.21 10.19 20.63
CA THR A 241 -14.91 11.48 20.02
C THR A 241 -13.90 12.26 20.88
N PRO A 242 -13.12 13.18 20.29
CA PRO A 242 -12.17 14.00 21.06
C PRO A 242 -12.84 14.72 22.24
N ARG A 243 -14.06 15.26 22.04
CA ARG A 243 -14.84 15.95 23.07
C ARG A 243 -15.26 15.00 24.19
N ALA A 244 -15.81 13.84 23.86
CA ALA A 244 -16.23 12.84 24.86
C ALA A 244 -15.03 12.32 25.66
N ARG A 245 -13.92 12.00 24.97
CA ARG A 245 -12.68 11.59 25.63
C ARG A 245 -12.16 12.64 26.62
N GLN A 246 -12.16 13.92 26.23
CA GLN A 246 -11.73 15.00 27.12
C GLN A 246 -12.67 15.16 28.32
N ARG A 247 -13.98 15.03 28.12
CA ARG A 247 -14.99 15.09 29.21
C ARG A 247 -14.76 13.98 30.21
N HIS A 248 -14.60 12.73 29.77
CA HIS A 248 -14.31 11.58 30.64
C HIS A 248 -12.95 11.72 31.33
N ALA A 249 -11.92 12.20 30.65
CA ALA A 249 -10.61 12.44 31.26
C ALA A 249 -10.68 13.52 32.36
N ASN A 250 -11.44 14.61 32.14
CA ASN A 250 -11.62 15.64 33.16
C ASN A 250 -12.41 15.16 34.37
N ALA A 251 -13.46 14.34 34.17
CA ALA A 251 -14.21 13.72 35.27
C ALA A 251 -13.30 12.81 36.11
N ARG A 252 -12.51 11.95 35.47
CA ARG A 252 -11.55 11.08 36.20
C ARG A 252 -10.52 11.86 36.99
N ARG A 253 -10.02 12.97 36.51
CA ARG A 253 -9.11 13.87 37.26
C ARG A 253 -9.77 14.46 38.50
N ARG A 254 -11.09 14.53 38.54
CA ARG A 254 -11.91 14.99 39.69
C ARG A 254 -12.38 13.82 40.58
N GLY A 255 -11.89 12.60 40.33
CA GLY A 255 -12.35 11.40 41.05
C GLY A 255 -13.77 10.94 40.70
N GLN A 256 -14.34 11.46 39.58
CA GLN A 256 -15.69 11.13 39.14
C GLN A 256 -15.66 10.10 38.01
N ILE A 257 -16.56 9.12 38.05
CA ILE A 257 -16.80 8.16 36.98
C ILE A 257 -18.13 8.53 36.31
N LEU A 258 -18.10 8.85 35.04
CA LEU A 258 -19.32 9.09 34.26
C LEU A 258 -19.92 7.74 33.86
N ALA A 259 -21.18 7.50 34.29
CA ALA A 259 -21.90 6.26 33.97
C ALA A 259 -22.34 6.15 32.50
N GLU A 260 -22.39 7.27 31.78
CA GLU A 260 -22.84 7.32 30.39
C GLU A 260 -21.79 6.71 29.43
N THR A 261 -22.26 6.00 28.42
CA THR A 261 -21.42 5.57 27.30
C THR A 261 -20.92 6.79 26.53
N PRO A 262 -19.60 6.94 26.30
CA PRO A 262 -19.10 8.08 25.56
C PRO A 262 -19.58 8.07 24.11
N ALA A 263 -19.91 9.24 23.57
CA ALA A 263 -20.23 9.38 22.16
C ALA A 263 -18.99 9.05 21.30
N GLY A 264 -19.17 8.21 20.26
CA GLY A 264 -18.08 7.80 19.40
C GLY A 264 -18.46 6.71 18.40
N LEU A 265 -17.46 6.09 17.80
CA LEU A 265 -17.62 4.95 16.90
C LEU A 265 -17.70 3.68 17.73
N PRO A 266 -18.81 2.90 17.66
CA PRO A 266 -18.88 1.58 18.29
C PRO A 266 -17.79 0.67 17.70
N VAL A 267 -17.03 0.02 18.58
CA VAL A 267 -15.97 -0.91 18.19
C VAL A 267 -15.93 -2.09 19.13
N ARG A 268 -15.35 -3.17 18.67
CA ARG A 268 -14.98 -4.31 19.50
C ARG A 268 -13.49 -4.24 19.77
N LEU A 269 -13.11 -4.30 21.05
CA LEU A 269 -11.73 -4.34 21.53
C LEU A 269 -11.29 -5.79 21.67
N ILE A 270 -10.18 -6.13 21.06
CA ILE A 270 -9.53 -7.43 21.17
C ILE A 270 -8.14 -7.21 21.74
N GLU A 271 -7.85 -7.80 22.89
CA GLU A 271 -6.50 -7.89 23.43
C GLU A 271 -5.99 -9.31 23.28
N ALA A 272 -4.81 -9.46 22.73
CA ALA A 272 -4.22 -10.76 22.44
C ALA A 272 -2.74 -10.78 22.80
N ASP A 273 -2.32 -11.83 23.48
CA ASP A 273 -0.92 -12.16 23.66
C ASP A 273 -0.50 -13.14 22.55
N ILE A 274 0.42 -12.68 21.72
CA ILE A 274 0.90 -13.42 20.57
C ILE A 274 2.28 -13.94 20.89
N THR A 275 2.39 -15.26 21.02
CA THR A 275 3.65 -15.95 21.30
C THR A 275 4.17 -16.62 20.05
N ILE A 276 5.36 -16.23 19.63
CA ILE A 276 6.09 -16.82 18.52
C ILE A 276 7.19 -17.69 19.09
N THR A 277 7.13 -18.99 18.81
CA THR A 277 8.14 -19.96 19.19
C THR A 277 8.91 -20.40 17.95
N PRO A 278 10.15 -19.91 17.73
CA PRO A 278 10.99 -20.37 16.65
C PRO A 278 11.45 -21.82 16.90
N ALA A 279 11.78 -22.57 15.84
CA ALA A 279 12.28 -23.95 15.97
C ALA A 279 13.58 -24.06 16.80
N SER A 280 14.38 -22.99 16.77
CA SER A 280 15.55 -22.83 17.64
C SER A 280 15.49 -21.43 18.25
N GLY A 281 15.38 -21.34 19.56
CA GLY A 281 15.41 -20.07 20.29
C GLY A 281 14.27 -19.90 21.30
N THR A 282 14.34 -18.83 22.06
CA THR A 282 13.40 -18.53 23.15
C THR A 282 12.06 -18.02 22.59
N PRO A 283 10.92 -18.51 23.08
CA PRO A 283 9.60 -17.95 22.77
C PRO A 283 9.54 -16.46 23.06
N ARG A 284 8.85 -15.72 22.20
CA ARG A 284 8.64 -14.28 22.39
C ARG A 284 7.17 -13.96 22.34
N THR A 285 6.68 -13.36 23.42
CA THR A 285 5.29 -12.91 23.55
C THR A 285 5.20 -11.40 23.36
N GLN A 286 4.22 -10.97 22.60
CA GLN A 286 3.89 -9.56 22.46
C GLN A 286 2.41 -9.36 22.60
N ARG A 287 2.04 -8.42 23.50
CA ARG A 287 0.65 -7.96 23.63
C ARG A 287 0.26 -7.10 22.43
N CYS A 288 -0.87 -7.42 21.86
CA CYS A 288 -1.47 -6.71 20.75
C CYS A 288 -2.88 -6.25 21.14
N ARG A 289 -3.19 -4.97 20.94
CA ARG A 289 -4.53 -4.40 21.13
C ARG A 289 -5.07 -4.00 19.77
N LEU A 290 -6.25 -4.51 19.43
CA LEU A 290 -6.92 -4.27 18.15
C LEU A 290 -8.33 -3.71 18.43
N ILE A 291 -8.79 -2.82 17.58
CA ILE A 291 -10.20 -2.45 17.48
C ILE A 291 -10.73 -2.85 16.12
N THR A 292 -11.98 -3.28 16.08
CA THR A 292 -12.67 -3.62 14.84
C THR A 292 -14.12 -3.18 14.88
N THR A 293 -14.70 -2.89 13.73
CA THR A 293 -16.14 -2.65 13.54
C THR A 293 -16.92 -3.95 13.35
N LEU A 294 -16.25 -5.10 13.24
CA LEU A 294 -16.89 -6.43 13.27
C LEU A 294 -17.34 -6.74 14.71
N LEU A 295 -18.56 -6.34 15.07
CA LEU A 295 -19.04 -6.35 16.44
C LEU A 295 -19.50 -7.72 16.93
N ASP A 296 -19.89 -8.63 16.03
CA ASP A 296 -20.39 -9.94 16.36
C ASP A 296 -19.25 -10.98 16.49
N PRO A 297 -19.04 -11.57 17.68
CA PRO A 297 -18.01 -12.58 17.88
C PRO A 297 -18.33 -13.93 17.23
N ALA A 298 -19.59 -14.22 16.91
CA ALA A 298 -19.96 -15.46 16.24
C ALA A 298 -19.50 -15.48 14.78
N THR A 299 -19.66 -14.36 14.06
CA THR A 299 -19.25 -14.22 12.67
C THR A 299 -17.75 -13.94 12.52
N ALA A 300 -17.13 -13.32 13.51
CA ALA A 300 -15.71 -12.95 13.49
C ALA A 300 -15.05 -13.22 14.85
N PRO A 301 -14.70 -14.48 15.20
CA PRO A 301 -14.10 -14.83 16.48
C PRO A 301 -12.78 -14.08 16.75
N ALA A 302 -12.56 -13.63 17.99
CA ALA A 302 -11.44 -12.76 18.37
C ALA A 302 -10.06 -13.29 17.95
N ALA A 303 -9.82 -14.59 18.15
CA ALA A 303 -8.56 -15.24 17.77
C ALA A 303 -8.33 -15.20 16.24
N GLN A 304 -9.39 -15.40 15.45
CA GLN A 304 -9.31 -15.33 13.99
C GLN A 304 -9.09 -13.88 13.51
N VAL A 305 -9.74 -12.90 14.15
CA VAL A 305 -9.53 -11.46 13.83
C VAL A 305 -8.09 -11.06 14.17
N ALA A 306 -7.57 -11.49 15.33
CA ALA A 306 -6.18 -11.24 15.71
C ALA A 306 -5.19 -11.87 14.69
N ALA A 307 -5.44 -13.10 14.26
CA ALA A 307 -4.65 -13.77 13.22
C ALA A 307 -4.75 -13.03 11.88
N CYS A 308 -5.94 -12.59 11.49
CA CYS A 308 -6.19 -11.86 10.26
C CYS A 308 -5.38 -10.56 10.17
N TYR A 309 -5.15 -9.87 11.28
CA TYR A 309 -4.38 -8.62 11.30
C TYR A 309 -2.96 -8.78 10.74
N ALA A 310 -2.37 -9.96 10.79
CA ALA A 310 -1.07 -10.24 10.20
C ALA A 310 -1.03 -10.01 8.67
N GLN A 311 -2.17 -10.08 7.98
CA GLN A 311 -2.27 -9.84 6.55
C GLN A 311 -1.97 -8.37 6.17
N ARG A 312 -2.00 -7.44 7.11
CA ARG A 312 -1.57 -6.05 6.88
C ARG A 312 -0.15 -5.96 6.29
N TRP A 313 0.72 -6.93 6.56
CA TRP A 313 2.08 -6.96 6.00
C TRP A 313 2.13 -7.07 4.47
N GLU A 314 1.05 -7.41 3.82
CA GLU A 314 1.00 -7.49 2.36
C GLU A 314 1.25 -6.13 1.70
N ILE A 315 0.80 -5.03 2.32
CA ILE A 315 1.07 -3.69 1.80
C ILE A 315 2.55 -3.31 1.92
N GLU A 316 3.23 -3.71 3.00
CA GLU A 316 4.67 -3.50 3.15
C GLU A 316 5.46 -4.29 2.10
N THR A 317 4.98 -5.48 1.77
CA THR A 317 5.53 -6.29 0.68
C THR A 317 5.26 -5.64 -0.68
N SER A 318 4.07 -5.08 -0.91
CA SER A 318 3.75 -4.31 -2.12
C SER A 318 4.68 -3.08 -2.27
N TYR A 319 4.95 -2.36 -1.18
CA TYR A 319 5.91 -1.26 -1.21
C TYR A 319 7.36 -1.71 -1.46
N ARG A 320 7.75 -2.88 -0.97
CA ARG A 320 9.05 -3.49 -1.34
C ARG A 320 9.08 -3.81 -2.82
N ASP A 321 8.01 -4.39 -3.38
CA ASP A 321 7.88 -4.69 -4.80
C ASP A 321 8.04 -3.41 -5.64
N LEU A 322 7.40 -2.31 -5.23
CA LEU A 322 7.52 -1.00 -5.86
C LEU A 322 8.95 -0.42 -5.76
N LYS A 323 9.49 -0.35 -4.55
CA LYS A 323 10.74 0.39 -4.25
C LYS A 323 12.00 -0.37 -4.63
N THR A 324 11.99 -1.70 -4.41
CA THR A 324 13.19 -2.53 -4.56
C THR A 324 13.25 -3.17 -5.92
N PHE A 325 12.13 -3.72 -6.40
CA PHE A 325 12.15 -4.52 -7.64
C PHE A 325 11.73 -3.73 -8.86
N THR A 326 10.77 -2.82 -8.75
CA THR A 326 10.34 -1.99 -9.87
C THR A 326 11.30 -0.82 -10.08
N ARG A 327 11.52 -0.01 -9.06
CA ARG A 327 12.39 1.17 -9.12
C ARG A 327 13.89 0.82 -9.04
N GLY A 328 14.25 -0.22 -8.29
CA GLY A 328 15.63 -0.58 -7.95
C GLY A 328 16.03 -0.09 -6.55
N PRO A 329 16.85 -0.88 -5.81
CA PRO A 329 17.26 -0.54 -4.47
C PRO A 329 18.13 0.73 -4.47
N GLY A 330 17.84 1.66 -3.56
CA GLY A 330 18.61 2.91 -3.41
C GLY A 330 18.48 3.93 -4.56
N GLN A 331 17.70 3.62 -5.59
CA GLN A 331 17.52 4.52 -6.73
C GLN A 331 16.58 5.68 -6.37
N LEU A 332 16.93 6.89 -6.81
CA LEU A 332 16.05 8.06 -6.79
C LEU A 332 15.17 8.10 -8.04
N LEU A 333 14.07 8.83 -7.98
CA LEU A 333 13.35 9.23 -9.18
C LEU A 333 14.25 10.10 -10.05
N ARG A 334 13.98 10.20 -11.35
CA ARG A 334 14.91 10.84 -12.31
C ARG A 334 14.70 12.33 -12.46
N SER A 335 13.44 12.78 -12.34
CA SER A 335 13.08 14.14 -12.73
C SER A 335 13.51 15.17 -11.68
N ARG A 336 14.05 16.29 -12.18
CA ARG A 336 14.37 17.47 -11.36
C ARG A 336 13.24 18.49 -11.28
N HIS A 337 12.03 18.12 -11.79
CA HIS A 337 10.84 18.96 -11.78
C HIS A 337 9.65 18.21 -11.18
N PRO A 338 8.81 18.87 -10.37
CA PRO A 338 7.70 18.25 -9.65
C PRO A 338 6.70 17.51 -10.56
N ALA A 339 6.35 18.09 -11.72
CA ALA A 339 5.45 17.45 -12.68
C ALA A 339 6.04 16.14 -13.21
N GLY A 340 7.35 16.09 -13.47
CA GLY A 340 8.04 14.88 -13.91
C GLY A 340 8.11 13.83 -12.79
N ILE A 341 8.30 14.23 -11.54
CA ILE A 341 8.23 13.35 -10.37
C ILE A 341 6.83 12.72 -10.26
N THR A 342 5.79 13.54 -10.36
CA THR A 342 4.40 13.08 -10.34
C THR A 342 4.13 12.08 -11.45
N GLN A 343 4.65 12.33 -12.65
CA GLN A 343 4.55 11.44 -13.81
C GLN A 343 5.24 10.09 -13.54
N GLU A 344 6.44 10.11 -12.97
CA GLU A 344 7.20 8.89 -12.65
C GLU A 344 6.53 8.06 -11.56
N ILE A 345 5.94 8.69 -10.54
CA ILE A 345 5.21 7.97 -9.49
C ILE A 345 4.01 7.24 -10.07
N TRP A 346 3.20 7.91 -10.91
CA TRP A 346 2.07 7.26 -11.57
C TRP A 346 2.52 6.12 -12.49
N ALA A 347 3.60 6.30 -13.22
CA ALA A 347 4.15 5.24 -14.07
C ALA A 347 4.63 4.02 -13.24
N LEU A 348 5.30 4.25 -12.12
CA LEU A 348 5.71 3.17 -11.20
C LEU A 348 4.51 2.43 -10.63
N LEU A 349 3.45 3.14 -10.24
CA LEU A 349 2.20 2.53 -9.75
C LEU A 349 1.52 1.71 -10.86
N CYS A 350 1.48 2.20 -12.10
CA CYS A 350 0.96 1.45 -13.25
C CYS A 350 1.75 0.16 -13.49
N ILE A 351 3.08 0.21 -13.51
CA ILE A 351 3.93 -0.98 -13.71
C ILE A 351 3.77 -1.97 -12.56
N CYS A 352 3.71 -1.48 -11.33
CA CYS A 352 3.48 -2.32 -10.15
C CYS A 352 2.13 -3.05 -10.26
N GLN A 353 1.06 -2.31 -10.57
CA GLN A 353 -0.29 -2.87 -10.76
C GLN A 353 -0.35 -3.88 -11.90
N LEU A 354 0.23 -3.58 -13.05
CA LEU A 354 0.31 -4.51 -14.19
C LEU A 354 1.07 -5.79 -13.85
N THR A 355 2.14 -5.69 -13.06
CA THR A 355 2.91 -6.86 -12.62
C THR A 355 2.08 -7.71 -11.64
N HIS A 356 1.34 -7.09 -10.72
CA HIS A 356 0.42 -7.81 -9.84
C HIS A 356 -0.75 -8.43 -10.62
N ALA A 357 -1.28 -7.74 -11.64
CA ALA A 357 -2.31 -8.28 -12.51
C ALA A 357 -1.83 -9.53 -13.28
N ALA A 358 -0.63 -9.49 -13.83
CA ALA A 358 -0.02 -10.64 -14.50
C ALA A 358 0.17 -11.83 -13.54
N ARG A 359 0.61 -11.57 -12.30
CA ARG A 359 0.72 -12.59 -11.25
C ARG A 359 -0.64 -13.19 -10.90
N ALA A 360 -1.64 -12.37 -10.66
CA ALA A 360 -3.00 -12.82 -10.31
C ALA A 360 -3.62 -13.63 -11.46
N THR A 361 -3.40 -13.22 -12.71
CA THR A 361 -3.83 -13.98 -13.89
C THR A 361 -3.13 -15.33 -13.97
N ALA A 362 -1.79 -15.36 -13.86
CA ALA A 362 -1.00 -16.60 -13.87
C ALA A 362 -1.43 -17.56 -12.74
N ALA A 363 -1.69 -17.04 -11.55
CA ALA A 363 -2.14 -17.86 -10.43
C ALA A 363 -3.52 -18.46 -10.68
N ARG A 364 -4.44 -17.68 -11.24
CA ARG A 364 -5.82 -18.10 -11.54
C ARG A 364 -5.86 -19.25 -12.56
N THR A 365 -5.01 -19.22 -13.59
CA THR A 365 -4.96 -20.28 -14.61
C THR A 365 -4.60 -21.66 -14.04
N ARG A 366 -4.03 -21.72 -12.84
CA ARG A 366 -3.64 -22.96 -12.14
C ARG A 366 -4.24 -23.11 -10.76
N ALA A 367 -5.27 -22.35 -10.42
CA ALA A 367 -5.91 -22.34 -9.10
C ALA A 367 -4.90 -22.20 -7.94
N LEU A 368 -3.88 -21.35 -8.12
CA LEU A 368 -2.83 -21.11 -7.13
C LEU A 368 -3.07 -19.82 -6.35
N ASP A 369 -2.51 -19.77 -5.14
CA ASP A 369 -2.38 -18.51 -4.41
C ASP A 369 -1.43 -17.56 -5.19
N PRO A 370 -1.84 -16.30 -5.48
CA PRO A 370 -1.00 -15.32 -6.14
C PRO A 370 0.37 -15.11 -5.48
N ASP A 371 0.50 -15.38 -4.19
CA ASP A 371 1.76 -15.30 -3.45
C ASP A 371 2.79 -16.36 -3.89
N ARG A 372 2.35 -17.42 -4.53
CA ARG A 372 3.25 -18.43 -5.09
C ARG A 372 3.92 -17.97 -6.39
N ILE A 373 3.42 -16.93 -7.02
CA ILE A 373 3.99 -16.38 -8.24
C ILE A 373 4.99 -15.27 -7.87
N SER A 374 6.24 -15.46 -8.28
CA SER A 374 7.32 -14.50 -7.97
C SER A 374 7.12 -13.16 -8.68
N TYR A 375 7.11 -12.06 -7.93
CA TYR A 375 7.06 -10.71 -8.50
C TYR A 375 8.25 -10.42 -9.42
N THR A 376 9.46 -10.77 -8.99
CA THR A 376 10.68 -10.49 -9.74
C THR A 376 10.78 -11.28 -11.04
N ILE A 377 10.33 -12.53 -11.04
CA ILE A 377 10.28 -13.35 -12.27
C ILE A 377 9.25 -12.78 -13.24
N THR A 378 8.05 -12.45 -12.75
CA THR A 378 7.00 -11.84 -13.57
C THR A 378 7.46 -10.51 -14.18
N LEU A 379 8.10 -9.64 -13.38
CA LEU A 379 8.62 -8.36 -13.86
C LEU A 379 9.72 -8.55 -14.93
N ARG A 380 10.61 -9.54 -14.76
CA ARG A 380 11.62 -9.88 -15.76
C ARG A 380 10.99 -10.42 -17.04
N ALA A 381 9.97 -11.26 -16.91
CA ALA A 381 9.21 -11.79 -18.05
C ALA A 381 8.53 -10.66 -18.85
N ILE A 382 7.92 -9.69 -18.18
CA ILE A 382 7.34 -8.50 -18.79
C ILE A 382 8.42 -7.69 -19.55
N ARG A 383 9.58 -7.47 -18.92
CA ARG A 383 10.71 -6.77 -19.56
C ARG A 383 11.16 -7.48 -20.83
N ARG A 384 11.31 -8.81 -20.81
CA ARG A 384 11.70 -9.60 -22.00
C ARG A 384 10.64 -9.54 -23.09
N ALA A 385 9.37 -9.76 -22.74
CA ALA A 385 8.28 -9.71 -23.72
C ALA A 385 8.20 -8.38 -24.48
N LEU A 386 8.57 -7.28 -23.82
CA LEU A 386 8.61 -5.96 -24.45
C LEU A 386 9.81 -5.76 -25.39
N THR A 387 10.92 -6.44 -25.14
CA THR A 387 12.13 -6.32 -25.97
C THR A 387 12.18 -7.32 -27.12
N THR A 388 11.49 -8.47 -27.01
CA THR A 388 11.53 -9.55 -28.01
C THR A 388 10.28 -9.64 -28.88
N SER A 389 9.30 -8.78 -28.68
CA SER A 389 7.97 -8.79 -29.37
C SER A 389 7.19 -10.11 -29.23
N THR A 390 7.54 -10.97 -28.28
CA THR A 390 6.91 -12.27 -28.00
C THR A 390 5.92 -12.16 -26.84
N ALA A 391 4.74 -11.63 -27.12
CA ALA A 391 3.72 -11.34 -26.10
C ALA A 391 3.16 -12.57 -25.35
N GLY A 392 3.34 -13.79 -25.87
CA GLY A 392 2.76 -15.02 -25.28
C GLY A 392 3.54 -15.63 -24.12
N SER A 393 4.79 -15.25 -23.88
CA SER A 393 5.68 -15.99 -22.97
C SER A 393 5.67 -15.52 -21.51
N ALA A 394 5.20 -14.32 -21.22
CA ALA A 394 5.34 -13.73 -19.87
C ALA A 394 4.55 -14.51 -18.78
N THR A 395 3.35 -14.99 -19.09
CA THR A 395 2.53 -15.78 -18.14
C THR A 395 3.14 -17.17 -17.93
N SER A 396 3.59 -17.84 -19.01
CA SER A 396 4.24 -19.15 -18.94
C SER A 396 5.52 -19.07 -18.11
N GLU A 397 6.32 -18.05 -18.33
CA GLU A 397 7.55 -17.84 -17.58
C GLU A 397 7.30 -17.50 -16.10
N ALA A 398 6.26 -16.71 -15.79
CA ALA A 398 5.85 -16.43 -14.41
C ALA A 398 5.51 -17.74 -13.65
N LEU A 399 5.01 -18.75 -14.35
CA LEU A 399 4.66 -20.07 -13.81
C LEU A 399 5.85 -21.04 -13.75
N SER A 400 6.97 -20.73 -14.37
CA SER A 400 8.13 -21.67 -14.45
C SER A 400 8.83 -21.89 -13.12
N ALA A 401 8.75 -20.94 -12.17
CA ALA A 401 9.38 -21.04 -10.87
C ALA A 401 8.41 -20.58 -9.77
N LEU A 402 7.69 -21.53 -9.20
CA LEU A 402 6.76 -21.27 -8.11
C LEU A 402 7.52 -21.07 -6.79
N LEU A 403 7.14 -20.05 -6.04
CA LEU A 403 7.57 -19.89 -4.66
C LEU A 403 6.93 -20.98 -3.79
N PRO A 404 7.54 -21.35 -2.65
CA PRO A 404 6.92 -22.26 -1.71
C PRO A 404 5.56 -21.70 -1.25
N PRO A 405 4.64 -22.58 -0.82
CA PRO A 405 3.36 -22.15 -0.29
C PRO A 405 3.52 -21.03 0.74
N ARG A 406 2.61 -20.07 0.74
CA ARG A 406 2.60 -18.97 1.70
C ARG A 406 2.84 -19.55 3.10
N ARG A 407 3.93 -19.17 3.74
CA ARG A 407 4.10 -19.45 5.15
C ARG A 407 2.86 -18.94 5.84
N ARG A 408 2.23 -19.72 6.71
CA ARG A 408 1.09 -19.27 7.50
C ARG A 408 1.50 -17.99 8.21
N ARG A 409 1.18 -16.85 7.61
CA ARG A 409 1.55 -15.51 8.10
C ARG A 409 0.56 -15.03 9.15
N SER A 410 0.10 -15.94 9.98
CA SER A 410 -0.67 -15.63 11.18
C SER A 410 0.18 -14.95 12.27
N TYR A 411 1.45 -14.66 11.96
CA TYR A 411 2.40 -14.13 12.95
C TYR A 411 2.54 -12.61 12.80
N PRO A 412 2.01 -11.81 13.75
CA PRO A 412 2.44 -10.43 13.87
C PRO A 412 3.95 -10.42 14.09
N ARG A 413 4.67 -9.67 13.30
CA ARG A 413 6.10 -9.48 13.56
C ARG A 413 6.25 -8.72 14.86
N LEU A 414 7.00 -9.29 15.80
CA LEU A 414 7.44 -8.59 17.00
C LEU A 414 8.20 -7.33 16.59
N SER A 415 7.89 -6.19 17.22
CA SER A 415 8.66 -4.97 17.04
C SER A 415 10.06 -5.19 17.59
N LEU A 416 11.00 -5.51 16.71
CA LEU A 416 12.40 -5.65 17.07
C LEU A 416 13.05 -4.26 17.11
N THR A 417 13.89 -4.00 18.10
CA THR A 417 14.77 -2.83 18.12
C THR A 417 15.67 -2.85 16.87
N THR A 418 16.15 -1.68 16.44
CA THR A 418 16.91 -1.52 15.20
C THR A 418 18.12 -2.48 15.09
N THR A 419 18.76 -2.78 16.21
CA THR A 419 19.90 -3.72 16.30
C THR A 419 19.48 -5.17 16.13
N ALA A 420 18.33 -5.56 16.69
CA ALA A 420 17.77 -6.91 16.55
C ALA A 420 17.21 -7.13 15.12
N LYS A 421 16.68 -6.09 14.45
CA LYS A 421 16.26 -6.15 13.05
C LYS A 421 17.42 -6.51 12.10
N ARG A 422 18.61 -5.95 12.30
CA ARG A 422 19.80 -6.26 11.51
C ARG A 422 20.33 -7.69 11.73
N ARG A 423 20.21 -8.24 12.94
CA ARG A 423 20.60 -9.63 13.24
C ARG A 423 19.56 -10.64 12.72
N ALA A 424 18.27 -10.38 12.90
CA ALA A 424 17.19 -11.25 12.43
C ALA A 424 17.13 -11.35 10.88
N ALA A 425 17.53 -10.29 10.16
CA ALA A 425 17.61 -10.31 8.70
C ALA A 425 18.75 -11.17 8.15
N ARG A 426 19.71 -11.58 9.00
CA ARG A 426 20.88 -12.39 8.61
C ARG A 426 20.76 -13.87 8.95
N ALA A 427 19.83 -14.26 9.81
CA ALA A 427 19.64 -15.67 10.16
C ALA A 427 18.53 -16.26 9.28
N PRO A 428 18.80 -17.29 8.46
CA PRO A 428 17.76 -18.07 7.81
C PRO A 428 16.90 -18.68 8.92
N LEU A 429 15.57 -18.49 8.85
CA LEU A 429 14.62 -19.19 9.71
C LEU A 429 14.58 -20.65 9.27
N THR A 430 15.52 -21.44 9.74
CA THR A 430 15.53 -22.89 9.57
C THR A 430 14.63 -23.49 10.63
N GLY A 431 13.63 -24.26 10.22
CA GLY A 431 12.72 -24.99 11.11
C GLY A 431 11.30 -24.44 11.18
N THR A 432 10.40 -25.23 11.77
CA THR A 432 8.99 -24.90 11.91
C THR A 432 8.80 -23.88 13.05
N THR A 433 8.32 -22.69 12.72
CA THR A 433 7.95 -21.67 13.71
C THR A 433 6.49 -21.84 14.05
N THR A 434 6.15 -21.96 15.35
CA THR A 434 4.75 -22.00 15.81
C THR A 434 4.33 -20.62 16.31
N CYS A 435 3.04 -20.35 16.23
CA CYS A 435 2.43 -19.12 16.77
C CYS A 435 1.17 -19.49 17.56
N THR A 436 1.12 -19.01 18.76
CA THR A 436 -0.07 -19.15 19.63
C THR A 436 -0.64 -17.76 19.87
N ILE A 437 -1.95 -17.63 19.70
CA ILE A 437 -2.70 -16.41 20.00
C ILE A 437 -3.61 -16.72 21.16
N THR A 438 -3.39 -16.04 22.29
CA THR A 438 -4.22 -16.14 23.48
C THR A 438 -4.98 -14.84 23.64
N ILE A 439 -6.32 -14.91 23.66
CA ILE A 439 -7.15 -13.74 23.91
C ILE A 439 -7.13 -13.45 25.41
N THR A 440 -6.86 -12.21 25.77
CA THR A 440 -6.87 -11.73 27.14
C THR A 440 -8.04 -10.77 27.32
N THR A 441 -8.89 -11.04 28.32
CA THR A 441 -9.99 -10.14 28.64
C THR A 441 -9.41 -8.89 29.30
N PRO A 442 -9.68 -7.68 28.78
CA PRO A 442 -9.27 -6.44 29.44
C PRO A 442 -9.89 -6.34 30.84
N ALA A 443 -9.10 -5.94 31.82
CA ALA A 443 -9.64 -5.61 33.14
C ALA A 443 -10.73 -4.53 33.03
N GLN A 444 -11.82 -4.68 33.74
CA GLN A 444 -12.84 -3.65 33.80
C GLN A 444 -12.22 -2.35 34.36
N ALA A 445 -12.78 -1.21 34.00
CA ALA A 445 -12.24 0.10 34.42
C ALA A 445 -12.14 0.31 35.93
N SER A 446 -12.83 -0.53 36.71
CA SER A 446 -12.76 -0.60 38.17
C SER A 446 -11.49 -1.25 38.74
N ASP A 447 -10.74 -2.03 37.91
CA ASP A 447 -9.65 -2.89 38.41
C ASP A 447 -8.25 -2.31 38.07
N LEU A 448 -8.18 -1.12 37.52
CA LEU A 448 -6.89 -0.48 37.29
C LEU A 448 -6.43 0.22 38.57
N PRO A 449 -5.24 -0.13 39.13
CA PRO A 449 -4.66 0.64 40.23
C PRO A 449 -4.53 2.10 39.80
N GLY A 450 -4.87 3.00 40.67
CA GLY A 450 -4.68 4.44 40.48
C GLY A 450 -3.22 4.76 40.15
N PRO A 451 -2.97 5.96 39.58
CA PRO A 451 -1.65 6.40 39.12
C PRO A 451 -0.60 6.33 40.22
#